data_88060f7659a97fc247328259c8d7291e
#
_entry.id   88060f7659a97fc247328259c8d7291e
#
_cell.length_a   1.000
_cell.length_b   1.000
_cell.length_c   1.000
_cell.angle_alpha   90.00
_cell.angle_beta   90.00
_cell.angle_gamma   90.00
#
_symmetry.space_group_name_H-M   'P 1'
#
loop_
_entity.id
_entity.type
_entity.pdbx_description
1 polymer ?
#
loop_
_entity_poly.entity_id
_entity_poly.type
_entity_poly.pdbx_seq_one_letter_code
_entity_poly.pdbx_strand_id
1 'polypeptide(L)'
;MAKIFVQAIFCMVILSTTVACEPKPMSEATAPAVAIRVAVYNVSMDASNYITNDKLASEGAKALSNALAQQHPQIRAIAEIIQHTRPDIVVLNEFDYDPSGQALESFRSAYLAVSQGGESPLEFPYAYTAPVNTGVMSPFDLNRDGRISADANDAWGYGWYPGQYGMVVLSRYPIEHHAVRTFQQFKWADMPGALRPLMPGTAEYWYDDTVWAQLPLSSKSHWDVPIDVNGHTLHLLVSHPTPPVFDGEENRNGRRNHDEVRFWADYLRPSHADYIYDDAGQRGGLAEQTRFVVAGDLNASIEGDENVPGTIELLLDHPHINATVTPASRGGAAHSPNNDYGRYHTAGWRKRADYLLPSTFGIEVINAGVFWPTADEPKAELVAQRGRSSDHRLVWMDILLTP
;
A
#
# COMPACT_ATOMS: atom_id res chain seq x y z
N MET A 1 2.73 39.13 -102.64
CA MET A 1 1.62 38.45 -102.02
C MET A 1 2.18 37.19 -101.40
N ALA A 2 2.55 37.21 -100.10
CA ALA A 2 3.13 36.10 -99.38
C ALA A 2 2.10 35.61 -98.35
N LYS A 3 1.68 34.35 -98.45
CA LYS A 3 0.81 33.67 -97.46
C LYS A 3 1.71 33.10 -96.36
N ILE A 4 1.53 33.58 -95.10
CA ILE A 4 2.15 33.02 -93.94
C ILE A 4 1.26 31.89 -93.42
N PHE A 5 1.82 30.65 -93.30
CA PHE A 5 1.22 29.51 -92.63
C PHE A 5 1.64 29.56 -91.14
N VAL A 6 0.66 29.62 -90.24
CA VAL A 6 0.89 29.45 -88.83
C VAL A 6 0.59 27.99 -88.45
N GLN A 7 1.63 27.30 -87.98
CA GLN A 7 1.56 25.94 -87.45
C GLN A 7 1.30 26.02 -85.93
N ALA A 8 0.12 25.54 -85.51
CA ALA A 8 -0.18 25.43 -84.07
C ALA A 8 0.41 24.13 -83.53
N ILE A 9 1.36 24.28 -82.55
CA ILE A 9 1.91 23.14 -81.81
C ILE A 9 0.98 22.87 -80.58
N PHE A 10 0.35 21.68 -80.60
CA PHE A 10 -0.44 21.22 -79.46
C PHE A 10 0.55 20.56 -78.40
N CYS A 11 0.75 21.23 -77.29
CA CYS A 11 1.47 20.61 -76.14
C CYS A 11 0.48 19.77 -75.33
N MET A 12 0.68 18.44 -75.37
CA MET A 12 -0.07 17.49 -74.56
C MET A 12 0.59 17.43 -73.17
N VAL A 13 -0.03 18.01 -72.16
CA VAL A 13 0.40 17.89 -70.76
C VAL A 13 -0.12 16.57 -70.19
N ILE A 14 0.80 15.61 -69.97
CA ILE A 14 0.47 14.36 -69.26
C ILE A 14 0.55 14.67 -67.76
N LEU A 15 -0.63 14.72 -67.08
CA LEU A 15 -0.75 14.79 -65.65
C LEU A 15 -0.44 13.40 -65.05
N SER A 16 0.75 13.19 -64.51
CA SER A 16 1.08 11.99 -63.72
C SER A 16 0.48 12.16 -62.32
N THR A 17 -0.61 11.46 -62.05
CA THR A 17 -1.12 11.33 -60.67
C THR A 17 -0.27 10.36 -59.91
N THR A 18 0.65 10.86 -59.08
CA THR A 18 1.32 10.07 -58.06
C THR A 18 0.33 9.79 -56.93
N VAL A 19 -0.14 8.55 -56.83
CA VAL A 19 -0.88 8.08 -55.67
C VAL A 19 0.13 7.99 -54.52
N ALA A 20 0.09 8.96 -53.62
CA ALA A 20 0.83 8.89 -52.38
C ALA A 20 0.22 7.75 -51.52
N CYS A 21 0.99 6.69 -51.31
CA CYS A 21 0.64 5.66 -50.36
C CYS A 21 0.81 6.26 -48.96
N GLU A 22 -0.27 6.64 -48.29
CA GLU A 22 -0.22 7.03 -46.89
C GLU A 22 0.31 5.84 -46.07
N PRO A 23 1.32 6.03 -45.19
CA PRO A 23 1.75 4.95 -44.33
C PRO A 23 0.58 4.59 -43.39
N LYS A 24 0.14 3.34 -43.45
CA LYS A 24 -0.81 2.78 -42.51
C LYS A 24 -0.26 3.03 -41.10
N PRO A 25 -1.05 3.60 -40.14
CA PRO A 25 -0.58 3.77 -38.82
C PRO A 25 -0.10 2.41 -38.28
N MET A 26 1.16 2.34 -37.83
CA MET A 26 1.66 1.18 -37.14
C MET A 26 0.77 0.97 -35.93
N SER A 27 0.07 -0.15 -35.86
CA SER A 27 -0.59 -0.61 -34.65
C SER A 27 0.49 -0.61 -33.54
N GLU A 28 0.32 0.21 -32.52
CA GLU A 28 1.14 0.09 -31.33
C GLU A 28 1.04 -1.36 -30.86
N ALA A 29 2.16 -2.07 -30.87
CA ALA A 29 2.19 -3.44 -30.40
C ALA A 29 1.87 -3.40 -28.90
N THR A 30 0.71 -3.91 -28.51
CA THR A 30 0.36 -4.07 -27.10
C THR A 30 1.43 -4.90 -26.42
N ALA A 31 1.90 -4.46 -25.25
CA ALA A 31 2.90 -5.20 -24.48
C ALA A 31 2.36 -6.62 -24.19
N PRO A 32 3.21 -7.67 -24.28
CA PRO A 32 2.76 -9.04 -24.01
C PRO A 32 2.35 -9.19 -22.54
N ALA A 33 1.46 -10.15 -22.25
CA ALA A 33 1.04 -10.45 -20.90
C ALA A 33 2.24 -10.85 -20.04
N VAL A 34 2.30 -10.34 -18.78
CA VAL A 34 3.41 -10.56 -17.84
C VAL A 34 2.89 -11.09 -16.53
N ALA A 35 3.41 -12.24 -16.09
CA ALA A 35 3.09 -12.80 -14.78
C ALA A 35 4.10 -12.31 -13.74
N ILE A 36 3.59 -11.83 -12.60
CA ILE A 36 4.39 -11.38 -11.46
C ILE A 36 3.78 -11.84 -10.14
N ARG A 37 4.60 -11.92 -9.10
CA ARG A 37 4.15 -12.09 -7.72
C ARG A 37 4.19 -10.77 -6.98
N VAL A 38 3.04 -10.34 -6.46
CA VAL A 38 2.92 -9.21 -5.54
C VAL A 38 2.71 -9.74 -4.12
N ALA A 39 3.32 -9.09 -3.13
CA ALA A 39 3.15 -9.45 -1.73
C ALA A 39 2.93 -8.23 -0.83
N VAL A 40 2.33 -8.46 0.33
CA VAL A 40 2.26 -7.50 1.45
C VAL A 40 2.66 -8.21 2.74
N TYR A 41 3.41 -7.51 3.58
CA TYR A 41 3.85 -8.03 4.85
C TYR A 41 3.99 -6.90 5.88
N ASN A 42 3.20 -6.93 6.94
CA ASN A 42 3.49 -6.14 8.13
C ASN A 42 4.66 -6.83 8.86
N VAL A 43 5.80 -6.18 8.86
CA VAL A 43 7.07 -6.78 9.29
C VAL A 43 7.40 -6.54 10.76
N SER A 44 6.59 -5.73 11.48
CA SER A 44 6.87 -5.37 12.87
C SER A 44 8.33 -4.92 13.07
N MET A 45 8.87 -4.14 12.13
CA MET A 45 10.23 -3.60 12.18
C MET A 45 10.25 -2.16 12.71
N ASP A 46 9.43 -1.90 13.70
CA ASP A 46 9.41 -0.67 14.50
C ASP A 46 10.22 -0.82 15.79
N ALA A 47 10.59 0.31 16.39
CA ALA A 47 11.46 0.35 17.56
C ALA A 47 10.98 -0.48 18.75
N SER A 48 9.66 -0.65 18.93
CA SER A 48 9.10 -1.37 20.10
C SER A 48 9.50 -2.86 20.14
N ASN A 49 9.94 -3.39 18.99
CA ASN A 49 10.46 -4.76 18.88
C ASN A 49 11.96 -4.88 19.23
N TYR A 50 12.67 -3.76 19.43
CA TYR A 50 14.12 -3.74 19.63
C TYR A 50 14.57 -3.09 20.94
N ILE A 51 13.75 -2.16 21.48
CA ILE A 51 14.04 -1.46 22.74
C ILE A 51 12.80 -1.45 23.64
N THR A 52 13.01 -1.14 24.92
CA THR A 52 11.92 -1.06 25.91
C THR A 52 11.09 0.23 25.72
N ASN A 53 9.82 0.19 26.12
CA ASN A 53 8.88 1.29 25.89
C ASN A 53 9.32 2.63 26.50
N ASP A 54 10.01 2.62 27.64
CA ASP A 54 10.55 3.82 28.30
C ASP A 54 11.63 4.54 27.49
N LYS A 55 12.20 3.88 26.49
CA LYS A 55 13.23 4.43 25.60
C LYS A 55 12.70 4.88 24.24
N LEU A 56 11.44 4.56 23.89
CA LEU A 56 10.90 4.84 22.56
C LEU A 56 11.03 6.32 22.18
N ALA A 57 10.67 7.25 23.07
CA ALA A 57 10.75 8.67 22.80
C ALA A 57 12.19 9.18 22.58
N SER A 58 13.20 8.60 23.22
CA SER A 58 14.58 9.09 23.17
C SER A 58 15.50 8.35 22.21
N GLU A 59 15.27 7.05 22.02
CA GLU A 59 16.15 6.16 21.24
C GLU A 59 15.44 5.53 20.02
N GLY A 60 14.10 5.64 19.93
CA GLY A 60 13.26 4.92 18.96
C GLY A 60 13.69 5.15 17.51
N ALA A 61 13.91 6.40 17.11
CA ALA A 61 14.29 6.74 15.73
C ALA A 61 15.60 6.07 15.24
N LYS A 62 16.40 5.47 16.13
CA LYS A 62 17.65 4.76 15.79
C LYS A 62 17.56 3.26 16.03
N ALA A 63 16.48 2.78 16.63
CA ALA A 63 16.39 1.39 17.10
C ALA A 63 16.46 0.40 15.93
N LEU A 64 15.74 0.64 14.84
CA LEU A 64 15.79 -0.21 13.64
C LEU A 64 17.18 -0.24 13.02
N SER A 65 17.83 0.92 12.84
CA SER A 65 19.19 0.97 12.27
C SER A 65 20.21 0.23 13.14
N ASN A 66 20.08 0.32 14.46
CA ASN A 66 20.91 -0.43 15.40
C ASN A 66 20.64 -1.95 15.31
N ALA A 67 19.39 -2.36 15.24
CA ALA A 67 19.02 -3.77 15.11
C ALA A 67 19.52 -4.37 13.77
N LEU A 68 19.43 -3.61 12.67
CA LEU A 68 19.99 -3.98 11.37
C LEU A 68 21.51 -4.18 11.47
N ALA A 69 22.24 -3.22 12.07
CA ALA A 69 23.68 -3.31 12.22
C ALA A 69 24.13 -4.51 13.09
N GLN A 70 23.29 -4.94 14.04
CA GLN A 70 23.53 -6.08 14.93
C GLN A 70 23.07 -7.42 14.35
N GLN A 71 22.60 -7.48 13.13
CA GLN A 71 22.09 -8.70 12.50
C GLN A 71 20.97 -9.35 13.31
N HIS A 72 19.99 -8.54 13.74
CA HIS A 72 18.94 -8.98 14.66
C HIS A 72 18.18 -10.22 14.10
N PRO A 73 17.94 -11.27 14.91
CA PRO A 73 17.35 -12.53 14.45
C PRO A 73 15.96 -12.38 13.82
N GLN A 74 15.13 -11.47 14.33
CA GLN A 74 13.78 -11.19 13.79
C GLN A 74 13.88 -10.64 12.36
N ILE A 75 14.80 -9.71 12.08
CA ILE A 75 15.00 -9.14 10.74
C ILE A 75 15.50 -10.20 9.74
N ARG A 76 16.38 -11.10 10.21
CA ARG A 76 16.83 -12.24 9.40
C ARG A 76 15.70 -13.19 9.05
N ALA A 77 14.81 -13.50 10.01
CA ALA A 77 13.65 -14.35 9.76
C ALA A 77 12.65 -13.69 8.79
N ILE A 78 12.43 -12.38 8.88
CA ILE A 78 11.61 -11.61 7.92
C ILE A 78 12.22 -11.70 6.52
N ALA A 79 13.52 -11.47 6.38
CA ALA A 79 14.20 -11.57 5.09
C ALA A 79 14.14 -13.00 4.53
N GLU A 80 14.26 -14.04 5.38
CA GLU A 80 14.10 -15.43 4.99
C GLU A 80 12.70 -15.73 4.43
N ILE A 81 11.63 -15.23 5.09
CA ILE A 81 10.24 -15.37 4.62
C ILE A 81 10.07 -14.71 3.25
N ILE A 82 10.60 -13.50 3.05
CA ILE A 82 10.53 -12.78 1.78
C ILE A 82 11.30 -13.54 0.70
N GLN A 83 12.52 -14.03 1.00
CA GLN A 83 13.32 -14.83 0.08
C GLN A 83 12.64 -16.16 -0.28
N HIS A 84 12.01 -16.82 0.67
CA HIS A 84 11.25 -18.05 0.45
C HIS A 84 10.04 -17.82 -0.47
N THR A 85 9.29 -16.73 -0.25
CA THR A 85 8.09 -16.39 -1.01
C THR A 85 8.42 -15.85 -2.40
N ARG A 86 9.59 -15.21 -2.58
CA ARG A 86 10.11 -14.65 -3.85
C ARG A 86 9.17 -13.70 -4.57
N PRO A 87 8.66 -12.65 -3.94
CA PRO A 87 7.84 -11.66 -4.64
C PRO A 87 8.68 -10.84 -5.64
N ASP A 88 8.03 -10.38 -6.71
CA ASP A 88 8.59 -9.40 -7.63
C ASP A 88 8.37 -7.97 -7.12
N ILE A 89 7.26 -7.75 -6.40
CA ILE A 89 6.91 -6.51 -5.73
C ILE A 89 6.43 -6.85 -4.33
N VAL A 90 6.91 -6.14 -3.31
CA VAL A 90 6.44 -6.32 -1.93
C VAL A 90 6.22 -4.99 -1.22
N VAL A 91 5.08 -4.88 -0.54
CA VAL A 91 4.77 -3.81 0.41
C VAL A 91 5.15 -4.28 1.80
N LEU A 92 5.89 -3.47 2.53
CA LEU A 92 6.20 -3.67 3.94
C LEU A 92 5.48 -2.59 4.76
N ASN A 93 4.66 -3.02 5.71
CA ASN A 93 4.09 -2.15 6.74
C ASN A 93 4.90 -2.32 8.04
N GLU A 94 4.91 -1.31 8.89
CA GLU A 94 5.69 -1.26 10.14
C GLU A 94 7.19 -1.42 9.93
N PHE A 95 7.71 -0.87 8.85
CA PHE A 95 9.12 -0.61 8.67
C PHE A 95 9.39 0.86 9.01
N ASP A 96 10.08 1.12 10.12
CA ASP A 96 10.34 2.49 10.56
C ASP A 96 10.99 3.34 9.46
N TYR A 97 10.42 4.52 9.21
CA TYR A 97 10.93 5.44 8.21
C TYR A 97 12.22 6.11 8.71
N ASP A 98 13.28 5.90 7.98
CA ASP A 98 14.58 6.58 8.17
C ASP A 98 14.79 7.60 7.03
N PRO A 99 14.78 8.91 7.31
CA PRO A 99 14.96 9.94 6.28
C PRO A 99 16.34 9.90 5.62
N SER A 100 17.34 9.22 6.22
CA SER A 100 18.64 9.01 5.59
C SER A 100 18.63 7.90 4.52
N GLY A 101 17.62 7.05 4.53
CA GLY A 101 17.49 5.86 3.67
C GLY A 101 18.43 4.70 4.05
N GLN A 102 19.27 4.85 5.08
CA GLN A 102 20.28 3.85 5.44
C GLN A 102 19.66 2.56 5.97
N ALA A 103 18.57 2.64 6.75
CA ALA A 103 17.89 1.46 7.27
C ALA A 103 17.36 0.60 6.10
N LEU A 104 16.68 1.21 5.13
CA LEU A 104 16.16 0.52 3.95
C LEU A 104 17.28 -0.08 3.11
N GLU A 105 18.35 0.67 2.85
CA GLU A 105 19.48 0.17 2.07
C GLU A 105 20.22 -0.98 2.79
N SER A 106 20.37 -0.90 4.12
CA SER A 106 20.92 -2.00 4.92
C SER A 106 20.06 -3.26 4.85
N PHE A 107 18.73 -3.13 4.91
CA PHE A 107 17.83 -4.27 4.77
C PHE A 107 17.93 -4.92 3.39
N ARG A 108 17.98 -4.12 2.33
CA ARG A 108 18.12 -4.62 0.96
C ARG A 108 19.46 -5.32 0.74
N SER A 109 20.58 -4.67 1.09
CA SER A 109 21.93 -5.13 0.75
C SER A 109 22.49 -6.19 1.72
N ALA A 110 22.22 -6.07 3.03
CA ALA A 110 22.80 -6.96 4.05
C ALA A 110 21.89 -8.12 4.46
N TYR A 111 20.61 -8.09 4.08
CA TYR A 111 19.66 -9.15 4.42
C TYR A 111 19.02 -9.79 3.18
N LEU A 112 18.34 -9.01 2.33
CA LEU A 112 17.64 -9.58 1.17
C LEU A 112 18.61 -10.06 0.08
N ALA A 113 19.69 -9.33 -0.18
CA ALA A 113 20.72 -9.73 -1.13
C ALA A 113 21.73 -10.76 -0.58
N VAL A 114 21.52 -11.22 0.66
CA VAL A 114 22.35 -12.25 1.33
C VAL A 114 21.46 -13.40 1.75
N SER A 115 21.87 -14.65 1.44
CA SER A 115 21.11 -15.87 1.79
C SER A 115 20.76 -15.92 3.28
N GLN A 116 19.48 -16.11 3.60
CA GLN A 116 18.96 -16.36 4.94
C GLN A 116 18.37 -17.77 5.00
N GLY A 117 18.71 -18.54 6.05
CA GLY A 117 18.16 -19.89 6.27
C GLY A 117 18.31 -20.85 5.11
N GLY A 118 19.28 -20.63 4.20
CA GLY A 118 19.50 -21.44 3.01
C GLY A 118 18.69 -20.99 1.78
N GLU A 119 17.84 -19.96 1.90
CA GLU A 119 17.12 -19.40 0.76
C GLU A 119 18.05 -18.62 -0.17
N SER A 120 17.71 -18.57 -1.46
CA SER A 120 18.47 -17.81 -2.43
C SER A 120 18.31 -16.31 -2.23
N PRO A 121 19.38 -15.52 -2.35
CA PRO A 121 19.30 -14.07 -2.33
C PRO A 121 18.22 -13.51 -3.26
N LEU A 122 17.62 -12.38 -2.87
CA LEU A 122 16.60 -11.69 -3.62
C LEU A 122 16.93 -10.20 -3.68
N GLU A 123 17.05 -9.66 -4.90
CA GLU A 123 17.40 -8.26 -5.11
C GLU A 123 16.17 -7.48 -5.57
N PHE A 124 16.02 -6.28 -4.99
CA PHE A 124 15.02 -5.28 -5.39
C PHE A 124 15.76 -4.00 -5.80
N PRO A 125 16.02 -3.80 -7.10
CA PRO A 125 16.72 -2.61 -7.58
C PRO A 125 16.00 -1.31 -7.26
N TYR A 126 14.67 -1.34 -7.18
CA TYR A 126 13.83 -0.18 -6.98
C TYR A 126 13.13 -0.24 -5.61
N ALA A 127 13.04 0.91 -4.95
CA ALA A 127 12.39 1.04 -3.66
C ALA A 127 11.72 2.41 -3.54
N TYR A 128 10.62 2.47 -2.79
CA TYR A 128 9.95 3.71 -2.42
C TYR A 128 9.62 3.71 -0.94
N THR A 129 9.87 4.83 -0.29
CA THR A 129 9.43 5.15 1.06
C THR A 129 9.28 6.67 1.17
N ALA A 130 8.40 7.13 2.06
CA ALA A 130 8.13 8.56 2.27
C ALA A 130 7.72 8.80 3.73
N PRO A 131 7.76 10.06 4.21
CA PRO A 131 7.29 10.42 5.54
C PRO A 131 5.85 9.94 5.81
N VAL A 132 5.58 9.67 7.09
CA VAL A 132 4.26 9.27 7.60
C VAL A 132 3.86 10.15 8.78
N ASN A 133 2.57 10.16 9.15
CA ASN A 133 2.05 11.01 10.23
C ASN A 133 2.31 10.45 11.64
N THR A 134 2.64 9.16 11.74
CA THR A 134 2.97 8.55 13.03
C THR A 134 4.16 9.23 13.68
N GLY A 135 4.02 9.56 14.96
CA GLY A 135 5.04 10.24 15.75
C GLY A 135 5.28 11.71 15.40
N VAL A 136 4.56 12.28 14.43
CA VAL A 136 4.60 13.73 14.14
C VAL A 136 3.67 14.44 15.13
N MET A 137 4.24 15.16 16.09
CA MET A 137 3.47 15.82 17.14
C MET A 137 2.52 16.88 16.58
N SER A 138 1.27 16.84 17.04
CA SER A 138 0.29 17.90 16.80
C SER A 138 0.41 18.99 17.89
N PRO A 139 -0.12 20.19 17.66
CA PRO A 139 -0.20 21.22 18.69
C PRO A 139 -1.47 21.09 19.55
N PHE A 140 -2.12 19.93 19.59
CA PHE A 140 -3.43 19.70 20.21
C PHE A 140 -3.39 18.53 21.19
N ASP A 141 -4.26 18.59 22.21
CA ASP A 141 -4.61 17.47 23.08
C ASP A 141 -5.62 16.58 22.34
N LEU A 142 -5.11 15.57 21.60
CA LEU A 142 -5.94 14.71 20.74
C LEU A 142 -6.62 13.58 21.54
N ASN A 143 -6.04 13.18 22.67
CA ASN A 143 -6.60 12.14 23.53
C ASN A 143 -7.49 12.69 24.64
N ARG A 144 -7.57 14.05 24.81
CA ARG A 144 -8.38 14.77 25.79
C ARG A 144 -8.01 14.45 27.23
N ASP A 145 -6.74 14.22 27.53
CA ASP A 145 -6.27 14.03 28.90
C ASP A 145 -6.04 15.34 29.67
N GLY A 146 -6.27 16.48 29.02
CA GLY A 146 -6.09 17.83 29.57
C GLY A 146 -4.68 18.37 29.42
N ARG A 147 -3.81 17.75 28.62
CA ARG A 147 -2.42 18.13 28.39
C ARG A 147 -2.11 18.07 26.90
N ILE A 148 -1.33 19.02 26.43
CA ILE A 148 -0.64 18.89 25.14
C ILE A 148 0.74 18.34 25.50
N SER A 149 0.93 17.07 25.26
CA SER A 149 2.15 16.36 25.65
C SER A 149 3.01 15.97 24.44
N ALA A 150 4.28 15.69 24.68
CA ALA A 150 5.16 15.10 23.67
C ALA A 150 5.09 13.56 23.70
N ASP A 151 3.92 13.01 24.02
CA ASP A 151 3.68 11.56 23.99
C ASP A 151 3.00 11.12 22.68
N ALA A 152 2.94 9.81 22.47
CA ALA A 152 2.46 9.23 21.24
C ALA A 152 0.99 9.55 20.91
N ASN A 153 0.17 9.92 21.93
CA ASN A 153 -1.28 10.11 21.78
C ASN A 153 -1.64 11.45 21.15
N ASP A 154 -0.77 12.47 21.26
CA ASP A 154 -0.97 13.79 20.66
C ASP A 154 -0.29 13.94 19.30
N ALA A 155 0.31 12.88 18.77
CA ALA A 155 0.80 12.86 17.39
C ALA A 155 -0.36 12.75 16.40
N TRP A 156 -0.19 13.27 15.17
CA TRP A 156 -1.17 13.14 14.09
C TRP A 156 -1.55 11.70 13.76
N GLY A 157 -0.64 10.76 13.98
CA GLY A 157 -0.82 9.34 14.07
C GLY A 157 -0.02 8.81 15.25
N TYR A 158 -0.58 7.88 16.02
CA TYR A 158 0.06 7.35 17.21
C TYR A 158 1.50 6.88 16.94
N GLY A 159 2.46 7.43 17.68
CA GLY A 159 3.87 7.10 17.57
C GLY A 159 4.73 8.01 18.46
N TRP A 160 5.85 7.49 18.93
CA TRP A 160 6.75 8.16 19.88
C TRP A 160 7.79 9.06 19.19
N TYR A 161 8.05 8.85 17.92
CA TYR A 161 9.00 9.60 17.11
C TYR A 161 8.54 9.64 15.65
N PRO A 162 8.85 10.69 14.88
CA PRO A 162 8.47 10.77 13.48
C PRO A 162 9.00 9.58 12.67
N GLY A 163 8.09 8.93 11.95
CA GLY A 163 8.42 7.81 11.09
C GLY A 163 8.22 6.41 11.70
N GLN A 164 7.85 6.31 12.98
CA GLN A 164 7.46 5.02 13.55
C GLN A 164 6.32 4.39 12.72
N TYR A 165 6.31 3.05 12.58
CA TYR A 165 5.32 2.31 11.78
C TYR A 165 5.23 2.75 10.32
N GLY A 166 6.36 3.13 9.72
CA GLY A 166 6.44 3.54 8.31
C GLY A 166 6.11 2.42 7.33
N MET A 167 6.19 2.75 6.05
CA MET A 167 5.89 1.83 4.96
C MET A 167 7.02 1.84 3.92
N VAL A 168 7.16 0.72 3.20
CA VAL A 168 8.14 0.57 2.12
C VAL A 168 7.52 -0.21 0.96
N VAL A 169 7.82 0.19 -0.26
CA VAL A 169 7.61 -0.61 -1.47
C VAL A 169 8.97 -1.04 -1.99
N LEU A 170 9.16 -2.34 -2.20
CA LEU A 170 10.31 -2.90 -2.89
C LEU A 170 9.86 -3.50 -4.21
N SER A 171 10.58 -3.23 -5.30
CA SER A 171 10.21 -3.70 -6.63
C SER A 171 11.43 -4.16 -7.44
N ARG A 172 11.25 -5.21 -8.22
CA ARG A 172 12.19 -5.63 -9.28
C ARG A 172 12.01 -4.83 -10.57
N TYR A 173 10.90 -4.09 -10.66
CA TYR A 173 10.53 -3.26 -11.79
C TYR A 173 10.66 -1.78 -11.49
N PRO A 174 10.92 -0.92 -12.48
CA PRO A 174 11.06 0.51 -12.28
C PRO A 174 9.83 1.14 -11.63
N ILE A 175 10.06 1.95 -10.58
CA ILE A 175 9.04 2.79 -9.95
C ILE A 175 9.07 4.16 -10.63
N GLU A 176 7.92 4.64 -11.08
CA GLU A 176 7.77 5.96 -11.72
C GLU A 176 7.68 7.06 -10.66
N HIS A 177 8.79 7.36 -9.98
CA HIS A 177 8.85 8.28 -8.83
C HIS A 177 8.20 9.65 -9.08
N HIS A 178 8.26 10.14 -10.32
CA HIS A 178 7.66 11.45 -10.70
C HIS A 178 6.14 11.43 -10.77
N ALA A 179 5.54 10.25 -10.85
CA ALA A 179 4.10 10.04 -10.91
C ALA A 179 3.51 9.50 -9.60
N VAL A 180 4.35 9.26 -8.58
CA VAL A 180 3.87 8.86 -7.26
C VAL A 180 3.02 9.96 -6.64
N ARG A 181 1.86 9.57 -6.11
CA ARG A 181 1.00 10.46 -5.32
C ARG A 181 0.99 10.02 -3.87
N THR A 182 1.15 11.00 -2.96
CA THR A 182 1.06 10.78 -1.51
C THR A 182 -0.05 11.65 -0.92
N PHE A 183 -0.70 11.13 0.13
CA PHE A 183 -1.87 11.77 0.74
C PHE A 183 -1.70 11.91 2.25
N GLN A 184 -0.46 12.19 2.69
CA GLN A 184 -0.12 12.37 4.11
C GLN A 184 -0.88 13.53 4.72
N GLN A 185 -1.04 14.64 3.96
CA GLN A 185 -1.62 15.89 4.43
C GLN A 185 -3.12 16.03 4.11
N PHE A 186 -3.74 15.07 3.42
CA PHE A 186 -5.17 15.09 3.13
C PHE A 186 -5.98 15.20 4.42
N LYS A 187 -6.85 16.23 4.54
CA LYS A 187 -7.61 16.49 5.77
C LYS A 187 -8.84 15.61 5.88
N TRP A 188 -9.04 15.03 7.06
CA TRP A 188 -10.22 14.22 7.33
C TRP A 188 -11.52 15.02 7.16
N ALA A 189 -11.50 16.29 7.57
CA ALA A 189 -12.62 17.23 7.41
C ALA A 189 -13.04 17.48 5.95
N ASP A 190 -12.14 17.28 4.98
CA ASP A 190 -12.41 17.53 3.57
C ASP A 190 -13.09 16.33 2.88
N MET A 191 -13.19 15.19 3.58
CA MET A 191 -13.93 14.02 3.11
C MET A 191 -15.44 14.23 3.31
N PRO A 192 -16.27 14.23 2.26
CA PRO A 192 -17.73 14.37 2.40
C PRO A 192 -18.34 13.26 3.25
N GLY A 193 -19.09 13.60 4.29
CA GLY A 193 -19.70 12.64 5.20
C GLY A 193 -18.69 11.87 6.08
N ALA A 194 -17.53 12.47 6.35
CA ALA A 194 -16.54 11.92 7.26
C ALA A 194 -17.13 11.57 8.63
N LEU A 195 -16.72 10.43 9.19
CA LEU A 195 -17.23 9.91 10.47
C LEU A 195 -16.56 10.62 11.66
N ARG A 196 -16.77 11.94 11.81
CA ARG A 196 -16.22 12.71 12.93
C ARG A 196 -16.66 12.10 14.26
N PRO A 197 -15.72 11.73 15.16
CA PRO A 197 -16.05 11.10 16.44
C PRO A 197 -16.90 12.00 17.34
N LEU A 198 -17.80 11.39 18.12
CA LEU A 198 -18.63 12.07 19.11
C LEU A 198 -18.17 11.75 20.52
N MET A 199 -18.39 12.67 21.43
CA MET A 199 -18.27 12.42 22.87
C MET A 199 -19.31 11.36 23.31
N PRO A 200 -18.90 10.34 24.06
CA PRO A 200 -19.80 9.29 24.50
C PRO A 200 -21.08 9.83 25.15
N GLY A 201 -22.22 9.33 24.69
CA GLY A 201 -23.54 9.69 25.24
C GLY A 201 -24.02 11.11 24.94
N THR A 202 -23.35 11.85 24.06
CA THR A 202 -23.71 13.22 23.71
C THR A 202 -23.80 13.43 22.18
N ALA A 203 -24.24 14.63 21.76
CA ALA A 203 -24.19 15.09 20.37
C ALA A 203 -22.96 15.98 20.09
N GLU A 204 -22.08 16.17 21.05
CA GLU A 204 -20.88 16.98 20.90
C GLU A 204 -19.76 16.18 20.24
N TYR A 205 -18.93 16.86 19.42
CA TYR A 205 -17.80 16.22 18.77
C TYR A 205 -16.62 16.02 19.72
N TRP A 206 -15.90 14.91 19.55
CA TRP A 206 -14.64 14.63 20.25
C TRP A 206 -13.57 15.66 19.89
N TYR A 207 -13.37 15.92 18.62
CA TYR A 207 -12.50 16.99 18.14
C TYR A 207 -13.31 18.25 17.92
N ASP A 208 -12.88 19.39 18.47
CA ASP A 208 -13.46 20.69 18.16
C ASP A 208 -13.18 21.10 16.69
N ASP A 209 -13.79 22.17 16.23
CA ASP A 209 -13.66 22.62 14.82
C ASP A 209 -12.23 23.01 14.45
N THR A 210 -11.44 23.50 15.41
CA THR A 210 -10.04 23.90 15.19
C THR A 210 -9.15 22.69 14.95
N VAL A 211 -9.29 21.65 15.76
CA VAL A 211 -8.60 20.36 15.61
C VAL A 211 -9.06 19.67 14.33
N TRP A 212 -10.39 19.57 14.15
CA TRP A 212 -10.99 18.87 13.02
C TRP A 212 -10.52 19.40 11.66
N ALA A 213 -10.45 20.72 11.50
CA ALA A 213 -9.98 21.36 10.27
C ALA A 213 -8.50 21.09 9.94
N GLN A 214 -7.71 20.60 10.89
CA GLN A 214 -6.28 20.38 10.71
C GLN A 214 -5.88 18.91 10.73
N LEU A 215 -6.75 18.04 11.28
CA LEU A 215 -6.45 16.62 11.46
C LEU A 215 -6.30 15.91 10.09
N PRO A 216 -5.15 15.32 9.76
CA PRO A 216 -5.02 14.51 8.56
C PRO A 216 -5.86 13.23 8.68
N LEU A 217 -6.43 12.76 7.57
CA LEU A 217 -7.16 11.52 7.55
C LEU A 217 -6.26 10.34 7.90
N SER A 218 -5.14 10.21 7.18
CA SER A 218 -4.24 9.08 7.39
C SER A 218 -3.46 9.17 8.68
N SER A 219 -3.47 8.11 9.47
CA SER A 219 -2.56 7.97 10.62
C SER A 219 -1.10 7.76 10.20
N LYS A 220 -0.87 7.16 9.02
CA LYS A 220 0.43 7.04 8.35
C LYS A 220 0.43 7.90 7.08
N SER A 221 0.10 7.31 5.96
CA SER A 221 -0.14 7.95 4.66
C SER A 221 -0.91 6.98 3.77
N HIS A 222 -1.41 7.48 2.63
CA HIS A 222 -1.82 6.67 1.49
C HIS A 222 -0.89 7.01 0.35
N TRP A 223 -0.48 5.99 -0.43
CA TRP A 223 0.41 6.17 -1.58
C TRP A 223 -0.15 5.48 -2.82
N ASP A 224 -0.22 6.18 -3.93
CA ASP A 224 -0.38 5.61 -5.25
C ASP A 224 1.00 5.57 -5.90
N VAL A 225 1.55 4.36 -6.06
CA VAL A 225 2.91 4.11 -6.54
C VAL A 225 2.83 3.40 -7.88
N PRO A 226 2.95 4.10 -9.01
CA PRO A 226 2.97 3.47 -10.33
C PRO A 226 4.32 2.78 -10.59
N ILE A 227 4.23 1.56 -11.12
CA ILE A 227 5.36 0.67 -11.41
C ILE A 227 5.26 0.24 -12.87
N ASP A 228 6.33 0.40 -13.65
CA ASP A 228 6.42 -0.08 -15.03
C ASP A 228 6.82 -1.56 -15.05
N VAL A 229 5.85 -2.42 -15.24
CA VAL A 229 6.07 -3.87 -15.38
C VAL A 229 6.15 -4.22 -16.87
N ASN A 230 7.32 -4.06 -17.47
CA ASN A 230 7.58 -4.39 -18.87
C ASN A 230 6.61 -3.71 -19.86
N GLY A 231 6.30 -2.43 -19.65
CA GLY A 231 5.38 -1.63 -20.46
C GLY A 231 3.91 -1.69 -20.02
N HIS A 232 3.61 -2.38 -18.91
CA HIS A 232 2.32 -2.29 -18.23
C HIS A 232 2.47 -1.46 -16.96
N THR A 233 1.84 -0.30 -16.88
CA THR A 233 1.78 0.46 -15.63
C THR A 233 0.84 -0.26 -14.65
N LEU A 234 1.36 -0.59 -13.47
CA LEU A 234 0.62 -1.13 -12.33
C LEU A 234 0.66 -0.10 -11.20
N HIS A 235 -0.50 0.39 -10.79
CA HIS A 235 -0.62 1.27 -9.62
C HIS A 235 -0.70 0.43 -8.34
N LEU A 236 0.28 0.59 -7.46
CA LEU A 236 0.26 -0.03 -6.14
C LEU A 236 -0.32 0.99 -5.16
N LEU A 237 -1.53 0.72 -4.65
CA LEU A 237 -2.25 1.59 -3.73
C LEU A 237 -1.98 1.13 -2.31
N VAL A 238 -1.03 1.81 -1.64
CA VAL A 238 -0.45 1.39 -0.37
C VAL A 238 -0.98 2.21 0.77
N SER A 239 -1.44 1.55 1.83
CA SER A 239 -1.80 2.21 3.09
C SER A 239 -1.62 1.29 4.30
N HIS A 240 -1.65 1.90 5.47
CA HIS A 240 -1.70 1.23 6.76
C HIS A 240 -2.65 2.02 7.68
N PRO A 241 -3.97 1.82 7.53
CA PRO A 241 -4.98 2.50 8.33
C PRO A 241 -4.82 2.31 9.83
N THR A 242 -5.43 3.19 10.59
CA THR A 242 -5.46 3.14 12.07
C THR A 242 -6.06 1.80 12.53
N PRO A 243 -5.43 1.07 13.48
CA PRO A 243 -6.09 -0.06 14.13
C PRO A 243 -7.40 0.40 14.82
N PRO A 244 -8.55 -0.29 14.61
CA PRO A 244 -9.86 0.12 15.16
C PRO A 244 -10.03 -0.27 16.64
N VAL A 245 -8.96 -0.17 17.38
CA VAL A 245 -8.83 -0.53 18.80
C VAL A 245 -7.97 0.50 19.52
N PHE A 246 -7.73 0.34 20.84
CA PHE A 246 -6.93 1.25 21.68
C PHE A 246 -7.57 2.63 21.89
N ASP A 247 -8.89 2.74 21.79
CA ASP A 247 -9.69 3.92 22.08
C ASP A 247 -10.85 3.58 23.05
N GLY A 248 -11.72 4.54 23.30
CA GLY A 248 -12.88 4.37 24.19
C GLY A 248 -14.20 4.29 23.40
N GLU A 249 -15.29 4.56 24.09
CA GLU A 249 -16.66 4.53 23.53
C GLU A 249 -16.86 5.56 22.39
N GLU A 250 -16.00 6.56 22.26
CA GLU A 250 -16.01 7.54 21.17
C GLU A 250 -15.65 6.88 19.82
N ASN A 251 -15.03 5.71 19.85
CA ASN A 251 -14.62 4.92 18.69
C ASN A 251 -13.90 5.76 17.63
N ARG A 252 -12.96 6.63 18.05
CA ARG A 252 -12.25 7.53 17.14
C ARG A 252 -11.35 6.78 16.17
N ASN A 253 -10.72 5.68 16.64
CA ASN A 253 -9.84 4.86 15.82
C ASN A 253 -10.65 4.03 14.81
N GLY A 254 -11.75 3.41 15.21
CA GLY A 254 -12.62 2.67 14.30
C GLY A 254 -13.24 3.57 13.22
N ARG A 255 -13.64 4.79 13.56
CA ARG A 255 -14.16 5.78 12.61
C ARG A 255 -13.08 6.25 11.63
N ARG A 256 -11.85 6.45 12.13
CA ARG A 256 -10.72 6.83 11.30
C ARG A 256 -10.34 5.70 10.35
N ASN A 257 -10.23 4.46 10.85
CA ASN A 257 -10.00 3.27 10.04
C ASN A 257 -11.02 3.15 8.90
N HIS A 258 -12.32 3.29 9.21
CA HIS A 258 -13.38 3.27 8.21
C HIS A 258 -13.14 4.29 7.08
N ASP A 259 -12.85 5.54 7.43
CA ASP A 259 -12.68 6.59 6.44
C ASP A 259 -11.32 6.47 5.71
N GLU A 260 -10.26 5.94 6.34
CA GLU A 260 -9.00 5.59 5.69
C GLU A 260 -9.19 4.46 4.65
N VAL A 261 -10.01 3.45 4.94
CA VAL A 261 -10.36 2.37 3.98
C VAL A 261 -11.28 2.91 2.87
N ARG A 262 -12.30 3.72 3.23
CA ARG A 262 -13.20 4.40 2.30
C ARG A 262 -12.46 5.30 1.31
N PHE A 263 -11.34 5.90 1.72
CA PHE A 263 -10.52 6.74 0.84
C PHE A 263 -10.16 6.01 -0.46
N TRP A 264 -9.75 4.73 -0.39
CA TRP A 264 -9.47 3.94 -1.58
C TRP A 264 -10.74 3.64 -2.39
N ALA A 265 -11.85 3.32 -1.73
CA ALA A 265 -13.10 3.08 -2.44
C ALA A 265 -13.56 4.31 -3.24
N ASP A 266 -13.40 5.51 -2.69
CA ASP A 266 -13.72 6.76 -3.38
C ASP A 266 -12.65 7.11 -4.45
N TYR A 267 -11.35 6.87 -4.17
CA TYR A 267 -10.25 7.09 -5.11
C TYR A 267 -10.39 6.26 -6.40
N LEU A 268 -10.92 5.06 -6.30
CA LEU A 268 -11.18 4.14 -7.42
C LEU A 268 -12.45 4.49 -8.20
N ARG A 269 -13.22 5.51 -7.81
CA ARG A 269 -14.41 5.99 -8.51
C ARG A 269 -14.21 7.42 -8.95
N PRO A 270 -13.80 7.69 -10.20
CA PRO A 270 -13.51 9.06 -10.65
C PRO A 270 -14.61 10.07 -10.33
N SER A 271 -15.89 9.68 -10.44
CA SER A 271 -17.05 10.52 -10.12
C SER A 271 -17.24 10.85 -8.63
N HIS A 272 -16.51 10.19 -7.73
CA HIS A 272 -16.56 10.39 -6.28
C HIS A 272 -15.27 10.97 -5.73
N ALA A 273 -14.22 11.08 -6.54
CA ALA A 273 -12.87 11.43 -6.11
C ALA A 273 -12.53 12.93 -6.24
N ASP A 274 -13.44 13.79 -6.71
CA ASP A 274 -13.17 15.22 -6.95
C ASP A 274 -12.70 15.97 -5.69
N TYR A 275 -13.09 15.53 -4.50
CA TYR A 275 -12.67 16.11 -3.23
C TYR A 275 -11.27 15.68 -2.81
N ILE A 276 -10.76 14.56 -3.33
CA ILE A 276 -9.44 14.02 -2.99
C ILE A 276 -8.36 14.89 -3.63
N TYR A 277 -7.34 15.21 -2.86
CA TYR A 277 -6.12 15.89 -3.33
C TYR A 277 -4.89 15.27 -2.67
N ASP A 278 -3.80 15.21 -3.42
CA ASP A 278 -2.51 14.73 -2.91
C ASP A 278 -1.68 15.87 -2.28
N ASP A 279 -0.53 15.51 -1.73
CA ASP A 279 0.36 16.46 -1.05
C ASP A 279 0.96 17.52 -2.00
N ALA A 280 0.92 17.30 -3.32
CA ALA A 280 1.27 18.28 -4.35
C ALA A 280 0.09 19.16 -4.79
N GLY A 281 -1.13 18.88 -4.28
CA GLY A 281 -2.36 19.61 -4.63
C GLY A 281 -3.05 19.09 -5.90
N GLN A 282 -2.61 18.01 -6.49
CA GLN A 282 -3.30 17.38 -7.63
C GLN A 282 -4.59 16.73 -7.14
N ARG A 283 -5.73 17.06 -7.81
CA ARG A 283 -7.06 16.55 -7.46
C ARG A 283 -7.46 15.33 -8.26
N GLY A 284 -8.46 14.60 -7.72
CA GLY A 284 -9.09 13.45 -8.36
C GLY A 284 -8.46 12.12 -7.96
N GLY A 285 -9.14 11.04 -8.34
CA GLY A 285 -8.74 9.65 -8.11
C GLY A 285 -8.00 9.03 -9.28
N LEU A 286 -8.00 7.71 -9.29
CA LEU A 286 -7.42 6.89 -10.34
C LEU A 286 -8.32 6.91 -11.59
N ALA A 287 -7.70 6.98 -12.78
CA ALA A 287 -8.44 6.94 -14.02
C ALA A 287 -9.16 5.59 -14.21
N GLU A 288 -10.28 5.60 -14.94
CA GLU A 288 -10.94 4.35 -15.34
C GLU A 288 -10.01 3.46 -16.15
N GLN A 289 -10.26 2.17 -16.10
CA GLN A 289 -9.47 1.16 -16.83
C GLN A 289 -7.97 1.22 -16.51
N THR A 290 -7.63 1.46 -15.25
CA THR A 290 -6.25 1.40 -14.75
C THR A 290 -6.03 0.08 -14.00
N ARG A 291 -4.85 -0.53 -14.19
CA ARG A 291 -4.43 -1.70 -13.43
C ARG A 291 -3.93 -1.24 -12.07
N PHE A 292 -4.50 -1.79 -11.01
CA PHE A 292 -4.06 -1.49 -9.65
C PHE A 292 -4.10 -2.71 -8.74
N VAL A 293 -3.38 -2.64 -7.64
CA VAL A 293 -3.53 -3.52 -6.47
C VAL A 293 -3.59 -2.65 -5.22
N VAL A 294 -4.70 -2.70 -4.46
CA VAL A 294 -4.74 -2.15 -3.10
C VAL A 294 -3.97 -3.11 -2.20
N ALA A 295 -2.96 -2.62 -1.50
CA ALA A 295 -2.04 -3.43 -0.72
C ALA A 295 -1.73 -2.78 0.64
N GLY A 296 -1.87 -3.54 1.71
CA GLY A 296 -1.51 -3.08 3.06
C GLY A 296 -2.11 -3.94 4.16
N ASP A 297 -1.63 -3.70 5.36
CA ASP A 297 -2.34 -4.01 6.59
C ASP A 297 -3.44 -2.96 6.75
N LEU A 298 -4.66 -3.31 6.35
CA LEU A 298 -5.80 -2.40 6.38
C LEU A 298 -6.46 -2.33 7.76
N ASN A 299 -6.02 -3.17 8.70
CA ASN A 299 -6.58 -3.22 10.05
C ASN A 299 -8.12 -3.33 10.07
N ALA A 300 -8.70 -3.96 9.06
CA ALA A 300 -10.14 -4.12 8.89
C ALA A 300 -10.47 -5.58 8.56
N SER A 301 -11.52 -6.11 9.15
CA SER A 301 -11.93 -7.50 8.98
C SER A 301 -13.45 -7.60 8.88
N ILE A 302 -13.94 -8.60 8.14
CA ILE A 302 -15.38 -8.96 8.16
C ILE A 302 -15.77 -9.64 9.47
N GLU A 303 -14.81 -10.00 10.31
CA GLU A 303 -15.01 -10.70 11.58
C GLU A 303 -14.80 -9.74 12.76
N GLY A 304 -15.64 -9.88 13.77
CA GLY A 304 -15.58 -9.08 14.99
C GLY A 304 -16.36 -7.78 14.86
N ASP A 305 -16.39 -7.03 15.93
CA ASP A 305 -17.16 -5.81 16.13
C ASP A 305 -16.27 -4.59 16.43
N GLU A 306 -14.95 -4.74 16.29
CA GLU A 306 -14.00 -3.65 16.50
C GLU A 306 -14.07 -2.60 15.39
N ASN A 307 -14.35 -3.04 14.15
CA ASN A 307 -14.52 -2.13 13.02
C ASN A 307 -15.91 -1.49 13.01
N VAL A 308 -16.02 -0.31 12.42
CA VAL A 308 -17.31 0.20 11.97
C VAL A 308 -17.90 -0.81 10.97
N PRO A 309 -19.15 -1.27 11.15
CA PRO A 309 -19.74 -2.27 10.25
C PRO A 309 -19.68 -1.86 8.78
N GLY A 310 -19.30 -2.79 7.91
CA GLY A 310 -19.22 -2.55 6.47
C GLY A 310 -17.90 -1.91 6.00
N THR A 311 -16.91 -1.69 6.89
CA THR A 311 -15.65 -1.01 6.55
C THR A 311 -14.91 -1.70 5.42
N ILE A 312 -14.56 -2.97 5.57
CA ILE A 312 -13.75 -3.66 4.54
C ILE A 312 -14.58 -4.03 3.32
N GLU A 313 -15.88 -4.19 3.48
CA GLU A 313 -16.83 -4.45 2.40
C GLU A 313 -16.89 -3.29 1.40
N LEU A 314 -16.55 -2.05 1.80
CA LEU A 314 -16.36 -0.93 0.87
C LEU A 314 -15.38 -1.26 -0.26
N LEU A 315 -14.37 -2.09 0.01
CA LEU A 315 -13.40 -2.56 -0.97
C LEU A 315 -13.77 -3.93 -1.53
N LEU A 316 -14.19 -4.89 -0.69
CA LEU A 316 -14.49 -6.25 -1.15
C LEU A 316 -15.67 -6.29 -2.14
N ASP A 317 -16.66 -5.40 -1.98
CA ASP A 317 -17.83 -5.26 -2.85
C ASP A 317 -17.64 -4.18 -3.94
N HIS A 318 -16.42 -3.60 -4.04
CA HIS A 318 -16.17 -2.52 -5.00
C HIS A 318 -16.15 -3.04 -6.44
N PRO A 319 -16.89 -2.43 -7.42
CA PRO A 319 -17.04 -2.96 -8.77
C PRO A 319 -15.73 -3.03 -9.57
N HIS A 320 -14.72 -2.24 -9.23
CA HIS A 320 -13.41 -2.24 -9.87
C HIS A 320 -12.39 -3.15 -9.18
N ILE A 321 -12.73 -3.81 -8.07
CA ILE A 321 -11.88 -4.73 -7.33
C ILE A 321 -12.29 -6.18 -7.62
N ASN A 322 -11.31 -7.02 -7.94
CA ASN A 322 -11.48 -8.46 -8.04
C ASN A 322 -11.19 -9.11 -6.68
N ALA A 323 -12.23 -9.30 -5.87
CA ALA A 323 -12.14 -9.98 -4.56
C ALA A 323 -12.49 -11.48 -4.63
N THR A 324 -12.59 -12.08 -5.82
CA THR A 324 -13.03 -13.49 -6.00
C THR A 324 -12.03 -14.51 -5.45
N VAL A 325 -10.74 -14.16 -5.37
CA VAL A 325 -9.69 -15.02 -4.81
C VAL A 325 -9.25 -14.45 -3.47
N THR A 326 -9.49 -15.19 -2.40
CA THR A 326 -9.01 -14.85 -1.05
C THR A 326 -7.78 -15.67 -0.72
N PRO A 327 -6.61 -15.04 -0.46
CA PRO A 327 -5.40 -15.75 -0.02
C PRO A 327 -5.67 -16.58 1.24
N ALA A 328 -5.16 -17.79 1.29
CA ALA A 328 -5.42 -18.74 2.36
C ALA A 328 -4.16 -19.53 2.78
N SER A 329 -4.19 -20.13 3.97
CA SER A 329 -3.13 -21.01 4.47
C SER A 329 -3.68 -22.18 5.28
N ARG A 330 -2.89 -23.25 5.32
CA ARG A 330 -3.15 -24.40 6.20
C ARG A 330 -2.86 -24.05 7.67
N GLY A 331 -1.82 -23.23 7.90
CA GLY A 331 -1.46 -22.78 9.25
C GLY A 331 -2.53 -21.90 9.89
N GLY A 332 -3.15 -20.97 9.13
CA GLY A 332 -4.28 -20.19 9.61
C GLY A 332 -5.48 -21.03 9.98
N ALA A 333 -5.83 -22.03 9.14
CA ALA A 333 -6.88 -23.00 9.46
C ALA A 333 -6.57 -23.79 10.73
N ALA A 334 -5.32 -24.27 10.90
CA ALA A 334 -4.88 -25.00 12.09
C ALA A 334 -4.83 -24.10 13.35
N HIS A 335 -4.50 -22.83 13.19
CA HIS A 335 -4.47 -21.85 14.29
C HIS A 335 -5.88 -21.49 14.80
N SER A 336 -6.89 -21.58 13.92
CA SER A 336 -8.28 -21.25 14.24
C SER A 336 -9.24 -22.36 13.78
N PRO A 337 -9.15 -23.59 14.34
CA PRO A 337 -9.81 -24.78 13.80
C PRO A 337 -11.34 -24.76 13.87
N ASN A 338 -11.92 -23.90 14.72
CA ASN A 338 -13.37 -23.75 14.90
C ASN A 338 -13.91 -22.45 14.25
N ASN A 339 -13.15 -21.85 13.37
CA ASN A 339 -13.52 -20.62 12.65
C ASN A 339 -13.48 -20.86 11.15
N ASP A 340 -14.62 -20.70 10.46
CA ASP A 340 -14.75 -20.92 9.02
C ASP A 340 -13.84 -19.97 8.21
N TYR A 341 -13.50 -18.81 8.76
CA TYR A 341 -12.58 -17.82 8.18
C TYR A 341 -11.10 -18.08 8.55
N GLY A 342 -10.81 -19.01 9.48
CA GLY A 342 -9.48 -19.25 10.03
C GLY A 342 -8.38 -19.40 8.97
N ARG A 343 -8.69 -20.06 7.85
CA ARG A 343 -7.75 -20.24 6.73
C ARG A 343 -7.35 -18.93 6.04
N TYR A 344 -8.14 -17.87 6.17
CA TYR A 344 -7.90 -16.55 5.57
C TYR A 344 -7.24 -15.56 6.54
N HIS A 345 -7.05 -15.95 7.81
CA HIS A 345 -6.37 -15.11 8.79
C HIS A 345 -4.94 -14.82 8.34
N THR A 346 -4.53 -13.58 8.55
CA THR A 346 -3.19 -13.10 8.25
C THR A 346 -2.44 -12.65 9.50
N ALA A 347 -3.12 -12.58 10.65
CA ALA A 347 -2.58 -12.10 11.91
C ALA A 347 -2.76 -13.11 13.05
N GLY A 348 -1.82 -13.14 14.00
CA GLY A 348 -1.81 -14.05 15.15
C GLY A 348 -3.00 -13.89 16.08
N TRP A 349 -3.67 -12.73 16.07
CA TRP A 349 -4.90 -12.47 16.82
C TRP A 349 -6.18 -12.92 16.10
N ARG A 350 -6.06 -13.77 15.07
CA ARG A 350 -7.16 -14.45 14.39
C ARG A 350 -8.07 -13.52 13.60
N LYS A 351 -7.48 -12.66 12.77
CA LYS A 351 -8.18 -11.81 11.81
C LYS A 351 -7.44 -11.83 10.46
N ARG A 352 -8.18 -11.51 9.40
CA ARG A 352 -7.59 -11.07 8.15
C ARG A 352 -7.44 -9.56 8.23
N ALA A 353 -6.21 -9.08 8.32
CA ALA A 353 -5.87 -7.66 8.40
C ALA A 353 -5.11 -7.18 7.15
N ASP A 354 -4.36 -8.09 6.51
CA ASP A 354 -3.49 -7.81 5.37
C ASP A 354 -4.17 -8.19 4.05
N TYR A 355 -4.16 -7.28 3.09
CA TYR A 355 -4.92 -7.41 1.85
C TYR A 355 -4.06 -7.16 0.63
N LEU A 356 -4.33 -7.94 -0.44
CA LEU A 356 -3.99 -7.69 -1.82
C LEU A 356 -5.29 -7.74 -2.62
N LEU A 357 -5.73 -6.61 -3.16
CA LEU A 357 -7.00 -6.47 -3.87
C LEU A 357 -6.74 -5.91 -5.27
N PRO A 358 -6.58 -6.77 -6.29
CA PRO A 358 -6.30 -6.36 -7.65
C PRO A 358 -7.52 -5.78 -8.37
N SER A 359 -7.27 -4.98 -9.40
CA SER A 359 -8.32 -4.47 -10.28
C SER A 359 -9.00 -5.57 -11.10
N THR A 360 -10.28 -5.36 -11.43
CA THR A 360 -10.99 -6.19 -12.43
C THR A 360 -10.49 -5.94 -13.85
N PHE A 361 -9.92 -4.76 -14.11
CA PHE A 361 -9.35 -4.41 -15.41
C PHE A 361 -7.88 -4.82 -15.52
N GLY A 362 -7.54 -5.53 -16.58
CA GLY A 362 -6.17 -5.81 -17.00
C GLY A 362 -5.36 -6.68 -16.05
N ILE A 363 -5.99 -7.34 -15.05
CA ILE A 363 -5.34 -8.25 -14.11
C ILE A 363 -6.15 -9.55 -13.99
N GLU A 364 -5.47 -10.67 -14.19
CA GLU A 364 -5.98 -12.00 -13.86
C GLU A 364 -5.21 -12.56 -12.65
N VAL A 365 -5.94 -13.09 -11.67
CA VAL A 365 -5.33 -13.75 -10.50
C VAL A 365 -5.09 -15.22 -10.84
N ILE A 366 -3.81 -15.63 -10.82
CA ILE A 366 -3.40 -17.01 -11.12
C ILE A 366 -3.43 -17.88 -9.86
N ASN A 367 -2.87 -17.33 -8.77
CA ASN A 367 -2.72 -18.05 -7.49
C ASN A 367 -2.57 -17.04 -6.34
N ALA A 368 -2.87 -17.46 -5.11
CA ALA A 368 -2.68 -16.62 -3.93
C ALA A 368 -2.50 -17.47 -2.68
N GLY A 369 -1.84 -16.93 -1.67
CA GLY A 369 -1.65 -17.61 -0.40
C GLY A 369 -1.17 -16.70 0.71
N VAL A 370 -1.17 -17.27 1.90
CA VAL A 370 -0.59 -16.67 3.11
C VAL A 370 0.56 -17.56 3.55
N PHE A 371 1.74 -16.99 3.76
CA PHE A 371 2.88 -17.73 4.32
C PHE A 371 2.60 -18.04 5.81
N TRP A 372 1.90 -19.11 6.03
CA TRP A 372 1.62 -19.65 7.36
C TRP A 372 1.68 -21.18 7.33
N PRO A 373 2.88 -21.78 7.40
CA PRO A 373 3.03 -23.22 7.46
C PRO A 373 2.44 -23.79 8.77
N THR A 374 1.95 -25.03 8.71
CA THR A 374 1.58 -25.81 9.89
C THR A 374 2.82 -26.23 10.68
N ALA A 375 2.66 -26.61 11.94
CA ALA A 375 3.80 -26.93 12.83
C ALA A 375 4.71 -28.07 12.33
N ASP A 376 4.20 -28.92 11.45
CA ASP A 376 4.91 -30.06 10.83
C ASP A 376 5.52 -29.72 9.45
N GLU A 377 5.27 -28.53 8.93
CA GLU A 377 5.81 -28.07 7.65
C GLU A 377 7.16 -27.34 7.84
N PRO A 378 8.02 -27.35 6.80
CA PRO A 378 9.25 -26.58 6.83
C PRO A 378 9.00 -25.08 7.09
N LYS A 379 9.92 -24.43 7.79
CA LYS A 379 9.85 -22.99 8.12
C LYS A 379 8.76 -22.59 9.13
N ALA A 380 8.07 -23.57 9.75
CA ALA A 380 7.06 -23.30 10.79
C ALA A 380 7.64 -22.48 11.96
N GLU A 381 8.92 -22.68 12.28
CA GLU A 381 9.64 -21.95 13.32
C GLU A 381 9.72 -20.44 13.07
N LEU A 382 9.65 -20.00 11.80
CA LEU A 382 9.70 -18.55 11.45
C LEU A 382 8.45 -17.79 11.90
N VAL A 383 7.33 -18.50 12.09
CA VAL A 383 6.02 -17.91 12.43
C VAL A 383 5.45 -18.45 13.75
N ALA A 384 6.23 -19.25 14.49
CA ALA A 384 5.77 -19.92 15.71
C ALA A 384 5.45 -18.95 16.85
N GLN A 385 6.10 -17.81 16.91
CA GLN A 385 5.94 -16.80 17.97
C GLN A 385 6.07 -15.39 17.36
N ARG A 386 5.36 -14.40 17.93
CA ARG A 386 5.41 -12.98 17.51
C ARG A 386 6.83 -12.46 17.34
N GLY A 387 7.67 -12.62 18.34
CA GLY A 387 9.05 -12.11 18.33
C GLY A 387 10.02 -12.86 17.42
N ARG A 388 9.60 -13.95 16.75
CA ARG A 388 10.45 -14.68 15.80
C ARG A 388 10.55 -13.95 14.47
N SER A 389 9.44 -13.45 13.95
CA SER A 389 9.37 -12.60 12.75
C SER A 389 8.37 -11.46 12.96
N SER A 390 7.09 -11.69 12.75
CA SER A 390 6.00 -10.76 12.96
C SER A 390 4.79 -11.46 13.55
N ASP A 391 3.88 -10.73 14.16
CA ASP A 391 2.54 -11.22 14.50
C ASP A 391 1.58 -11.24 13.29
N HIS A 392 2.00 -10.69 12.16
CA HIS A 392 1.37 -10.87 10.85
C HIS A 392 2.03 -11.98 10.02
N ARG A 393 1.39 -12.33 8.93
CA ARG A 393 1.87 -13.30 7.94
C ARG A 393 1.95 -12.65 6.58
N LEU A 394 3.03 -12.93 5.84
CA LEU A 394 3.17 -12.46 4.48
C LEU A 394 2.05 -13.02 3.61
N VAL A 395 1.32 -12.13 2.93
CA VAL A 395 0.29 -12.46 1.94
C VAL A 395 0.87 -12.26 0.55
N TRP A 396 0.65 -13.19 -0.37
CA TRP A 396 1.13 -13.11 -1.74
C TRP A 396 0.06 -13.47 -2.76
N MET A 397 0.22 -12.95 -3.96
CA MET A 397 -0.67 -13.21 -5.09
C MET A 397 0.15 -13.23 -6.38
N ASP A 398 -0.02 -14.28 -7.19
CA ASP A 398 0.48 -14.35 -8.56
C ASP A 398 -0.59 -13.77 -9.48
N ILE A 399 -0.24 -12.74 -10.21
CA ILE A 399 -1.13 -12.03 -11.12
C ILE A 399 -0.54 -12.02 -12.54
N LEU A 400 -1.41 -12.07 -13.53
CA LEU A 400 -1.10 -11.87 -14.95
C LEU A 400 -1.59 -10.48 -15.35
N LEU A 401 -0.67 -9.61 -15.74
CA LEU A 401 -1.02 -8.33 -16.36
C LEU A 401 -1.31 -8.58 -17.83
N THR A 402 -2.54 -8.25 -18.27
CA THR A 402 -2.99 -8.44 -19.65
C THR A 402 -2.99 -7.10 -20.41
N PRO A 403 -2.91 -7.13 -21.74
CA PRO A 403 -2.92 -5.92 -22.58
C PRO A 403 -4.09 -4.99 -22.34
#